data_c0d52ec66a5e6c3c767f7884853fd6ee
#
_entry.id   c0d52ec66a5e6c3c767f7884853fd6ee
#
_cell.length_a   1.000
_cell.length_b   1.000
_cell.length_c   1.000
_cell.angle_alpha   90.00
_cell.angle_beta   90.00
_cell.angle_gamma   90.00
#
_symmetry.space_group_name_H-M   'P 1'
#
loop_
_entity.id
_entity.type
_entity.pdbx_description
1 polymer ?
#
loop_
_entity_poly.entity_id
_entity_poly.type
_entity_poly.pdbx_seq_one_letter_code
_entity_poly.pdbx_strand_id
1 'polypeptide(L)'
;MRYRSDDIPPFRLHKASGRGYVHLDGQRRYLGPYDEPATREAYARLIAEWIARGRWAGDDSGEPLAVEQVLDAFWAHVQEHYRRPDGTPTSSPSDFKTVIREVRALYGNTAASAFGPTALRAVRERFLGLGWSRNGINRATGRVRQIFKWAVSRERMPVNVFQAPQTVEPLRRGRCGAPETTAVKPVPQDHIDAVRKHVSRQVWALIQLQLRTAARAGELVEVRAVDLDTAGRIGG
;
A
#
# COMPACT_ATOMS: atom_id res chain seq x y z
N MET A 1 26.33 7.90 -14.51
CA MET A 1 25.95 9.26 -14.10
C MET A 1 24.53 9.16 -13.56
N ARG A 2 24.30 9.24 -12.24
CA ARG A 2 22.96 9.20 -11.65
C ARG A 2 22.33 10.59 -11.78
N TYR A 3 21.21 10.70 -12.48
CA TYR A 3 20.41 11.93 -12.50
C TYR A 3 19.83 12.18 -11.10
N ARG A 4 19.75 13.46 -10.69
CA ARG A 4 18.97 13.85 -9.51
C ARG A 4 17.49 13.52 -9.76
N SER A 5 16.75 13.21 -8.72
CA SER A 5 15.36 12.73 -8.81
C SER A 5 14.40 13.64 -9.60
N ASP A 6 14.78 14.87 -9.92
CA ASP A 6 13.95 15.88 -10.60
C ASP A 6 14.34 16.15 -12.04
N ASP A 7 15.49 15.65 -12.53
CA ASP A 7 15.95 15.94 -13.89
C ASP A 7 15.31 15.01 -14.93
N ILE A 8 14.75 15.59 -15.99
CA ILE A 8 14.28 14.86 -17.19
C ILE A 8 15.50 14.47 -18.01
N PRO A 9 15.69 13.17 -18.34
CA PRO A 9 16.82 12.71 -19.15
C PRO A 9 16.84 13.36 -20.54
N PRO A 10 17.92 14.03 -20.94
CA PRO A 10 17.95 14.79 -22.19
C PRO A 10 17.96 13.92 -23.44
N PHE A 11 17.26 14.37 -24.48
CA PHE A 11 17.34 13.81 -25.84
C PHE A 11 18.70 14.15 -26.47
N ARG A 12 19.43 13.16 -26.96
CA ARG A 12 20.80 13.31 -27.47
C ARG A 12 20.97 12.73 -28.88
N LEU A 13 21.85 13.31 -29.64
CA LEU A 13 22.25 12.81 -30.97
C LEU A 13 23.42 11.82 -30.82
N HIS A 14 23.29 10.65 -31.43
CA HIS A 14 24.40 9.73 -31.64
C HIS A 14 25.05 10.03 -32.98
N LYS A 15 26.17 10.79 -32.98
CA LYS A 15 26.82 11.35 -34.17
C LYS A 15 27.18 10.30 -35.23
N ALA A 16 27.58 9.09 -34.83
CA ALA A 16 28.03 8.04 -35.76
C ALA A 16 26.87 7.41 -36.55
N SER A 17 25.63 7.38 -36.01
CA SER A 17 24.49 6.78 -36.69
C SER A 17 23.37 7.75 -37.04
N GLY A 18 23.51 9.06 -36.72
CA GLY A 18 22.47 10.07 -36.94
C GLY A 18 21.19 9.87 -36.15
N ARG A 19 21.16 8.91 -35.16
CA ARG A 19 19.97 8.58 -34.41
C ARG A 19 19.88 9.37 -33.10
N GLY A 20 18.66 9.76 -32.77
CA GLY A 20 18.32 10.28 -31.45
C GLY A 20 18.28 9.18 -30.39
N TYR A 21 18.79 9.46 -29.20
CA TYR A 21 18.76 8.55 -28.08
C TYR A 21 18.55 9.26 -26.75
N VAL A 22 18.12 8.51 -25.77
CA VAL A 22 18.00 8.94 -24.37
C VAL A 22 18.66 7.89 -23.48
N HIS A 23 19.23 8.33 -22.36
CA HIS A 23 19.68 7.44 -21.29
C HIS A 23 18.59 7.36 -20.21
N LEU A 24 17.98 6.18 -20.02
CA LEU A 24 17.03 5.89 -18.97
C LEU A 24 17.59 4.74 -18.11
N ASP A 25 17.64 4.93 -16.82
CA ASP A 25 18.09 3.93 -15.83
C ASP A 25 19.42 3.23 -16.18
N GLY A 26 20.36 4.01 -16.72
CA GLY A 26 21.68 3.52 -17.11
C GLY A 26 21.78 2.93 -18.51
N GLN A 27 20.64 2.76 -19.22
CA GLN A 27 20.60 2.19 -20.58
C GLN A 27 20.41 3.26 -21.65
N ARG A 28 21.01 3.02 -22.80
CA ARG A 28 20.85 3.86 -23.98
C ARG A 28 19.72 3.31 -24.87
N ARG A 29 18.65 4.09 -25.03
CA ARG A 29 17.52 3.74 -25.91
C ARG A 29 17.55 4.61 -27.17
N TYR A 30 17.65 3.99 -28.33
CA TYR A 30 17.60 4.65 -29.62
C TYR A 30 16.15 4.76 -30.09
N LEU A 31 15.73 5.97 -30.52
CA LEU A 31 14.33 6.26 -30.84
C LEU A 31 14.07 6.37 -32.36
N GLY A 32 15.05 6.80 -33.14
CA GLY A 32 14.92 7.02 -34.58
C GLY A 32 15.92 8.06 -35.10
N PRO A 33 15.81 8.50 -36.34
CA PRO A 33 16.62 9.61 -36.88
C PRO A 33 16.42 10.88 -36.05
N TYR A 34 17.50 11.59 -35.73
CA TYR A 34 17.47 12.69 -34.73
C TYR A 34 16.59 13.88 -35.19
N ASP A 35 16.58 14.16 -36.48
CA ASP A 35 15.93 15.34 -37.07
C ASP A 35 14.44 15.09 -37.41
N GLU A 36 13.94 13.87 -37.27
CA GLU A 36 12.54 13.54 -37.56
C GLU A 36 11.60 14.00 -36.45
N PRO A 37 10.48 14.69 -36.76
CA PRO A 37 9.46 15.05 -35.77
C PRO A 37 8.90 13.85 -35.02
N ALA A 38 8.67 12.72 -35.70
CA ALA A 38 8.19 11.47 -35.08
C ALA A 38 9.13 10.95 -33.97
N THR A 39 10.43 11.17 -34.09
CA THR A 39 11.43 10.77 -33.07
C THR A 39 11.31 11.65 -31.84
N ARG A 40 10.97 12.92 -31.96
CA ARG A 40 10.72 13.81 -30.81
C ARG A 40 9.42 13.47 -30.12
N GLU A 41 8.39 13.10 -30.88
CA GLU A 41 7.12 12.59 -30.28
C GLU A 41 7.34 11.27 -29.54
N ALA A 42 8.12 10.35 -30.12
CA ALA A 42 8.51 9.10 -29.46
C ALA A 42 9.29 9.36 -28.16
N TYR A 43 10.20 10.36 -28.15
CA TYR A 43 10.89 10.78 -26.95
C TYR A 43 9.92 11.35 -25.90
N ALA A 44 9.01 12.25 -26.29
CA ALA A 44 8.05 12.86 -25.37
C ALA A 44 7.14 11.78 -24.74
N ARG A 45 6.65 10.84 -25.55
CA ARG A 45 5.84 9.70 -25.07
C ARG A 45 6.63 8.82 -24.11
N LEU A 46 7.86 8.44 -24.46
CA LEU A 46 8.72 7.62 -23.62
C LEU A 46 9.02 8.28 -22.27
N ILE A 47 9.27 9.58 -22.24
CA ILE A 47 9.47 10.34 -21.01
C ILE A 47 8.19 10.43 -20.17
N ALA A 48 7.04 10.67 -20.81
CA ALA A 48 5.75 10.68 -20.11
C ALA A 48 5.44 9.33 -19.47
N GLU A 49 5.66 8.23 -20.18
CA GLU A 49 5.51 6.87 -19.66
C GLU A 49 6.51 6.60 -18.52
N TRP A 50 7.77 7.00 -18.66
CA TRP A 50 8.79 6.86 -17.63
C TRP A 50 8.45 7.64 -16.37
N ILE A 51 7.93 8.86 -16.47
CA ILE A 51 7.45 9.65 -15.33
C ILE A 51 6.24 8.96 -14.68
N ALA A 52 5.25 8.51 -15.48
CA ALA A 52 4.05 7.84 -15.00
C ALA A 52 4.37 6.52 -14.26
N ARG A 53 5.44 5.82 -14.66
CA ARG A 53 5.96 4.62 -13.98
C ARG A 53 6.84 4.94 -12.76
N GLY A 54 6.84 6.17 -12.27
CA GLY A 54 7.65 6.60 -11.14
C GLY A 54 9.14 6.72 -11.49
N ARG A 55 9.44 7.15 -12.73
CA ARG A 55 10.80 7.35 -13.26
C ARG A 55 11.61 6.05 -13.36
N TRP A 56 10.95 4.96 -13.67
CA TRP A 56 11.58 3.67 -13.91
C TRP A 56 11.22 3.15 -15.31
N ALA A 57 12.24 2.86 -16.12
CA ALA A 57 12.06 2.44 -17.53
C ALA A 57 11.82 0.93 -17.70
N GLY A 58 11.72 0.20 -16.61
CA GLY A 58 11.82 -1.27 -16.64
C GLY A 58 13.28 -1.69 -16.77
N ASP A 59 13.64 -2.76 -16.12
CA ASP A 59 14.99 -3.31 -16.20
C ASP A 59 15.12 -4.15 -17.47
N ASP A 60 15.60 -3.53 -18.57
CA ASP A 60 16.01 -4.24 -19.79
C ASP A 60 17.43 -4.85 -19.64
N SER A 61 18.02 -4.79 -18.44
CA SER A 61 19.36 -5.35 -18.19
C SER A 61 19.39 -6.89 -18.27
N GLY A 62 18.22 -7.50 -18.46
CA GLY A 62 18.08 -8.97 -18.47
C GLY A 62 18.14 -9.60 -17.07
N GLU A 63 18.46 -8.81 -16.03
CA GLU A 63 18.39 -9.29 -14.67
C GLU A 63 16.95 -9.19 -14.14
N PRO A 64 16.43 -10.28 -13.56
CA PRO A 64 15.08 -10.28 -13.02
C PRO A 64 14.99 -9.33 -11.82
N LEU A 65 13.97 -8.46 -11.81
CA LEU A 65 13.68 -7.55 -10.70
C LEU A 65 13.63 -8.33 -9.38
N ALA A 66 14.44 -7.93 -8.40
CA ALA A 66 14.44 -8.56 -7.09
C ALA A 66 13.24 -8.10 -6.26
N VAL A 67 12.76 -8.96 -5.36
CA VAL A 67 11.68 -8.63 -4.41
C VAL A 67 12.03 -7.38 -3.60
N GLU A 68 13.27 -7.21 -3.18
CA GLU A 68 13.74 -6.04 -2.43
C GLU A 68 13.50 -4.73 -3.19
N GLN A 69 13.80 -4.69 -4.47
CA GLN A 69 13.57 -3.51 -5.32
C GLN A 69 12.08 -3.16 -5.42
N VAL A 70 11.21 -4.18 -5.46
CA VAL A 70 9.73 -3.99 -5.40
C VAL A 70 9.31 -3.41 -4.06
N LEU A 71 9.85 -3.94 -2.96
CA LEU A 71 9.54 -3.49 -1.60
C LEU A 71 9.97 -2.05 -1.35
N ASP A 72 11.16 -1.66 -1.83
CA ASP A 72 11.68 -0.28 -1.69
C ASP A 72 10.85 0.71 -2.49
N ALA A 73 10.52 0.36 -3.72
CA ALA A 73 9.67 1.20 -4.55
C ALA A 73 8.24 1.34 -3.98
N PHE A 74 7.68 0.25 -3.44
CA PHE A 74 6.39 0.31 -2.77
C PHE A 74 6.46 1.12 -1.47
N TRP A 75 7.54 1.01 -0.71
CA TRP A 75 7.72 1.78 0.52
C TRP A 75 7.76 3.30 0.25
N ALA A 76 8.44 3.73 -0.80
CA ALA A 76 8.43 5.14 -1.23
C ALA A 76 6.99 5.60 -1.54
N HIS A 77 6.22 4.78 -2.28
CA HIS A 77 4.80 5.06 -2.55
C HIS A 77 3.97 5.13 -1.26
N VAL A 78 4.19 4.24 -0.29
CA VAL A 78 3.47 4.25 1.00
C VAL A 78 3.69 5.54 1.76
N GLN A 79 4.93 6.03 1.80
CA GLN A 79 5.28 7.28 2.51
C GLN A 79 4.61 8.52 1.90
N GLU A 80 4.37 8.50 0.60
CA GLU A 80 3.73 9.59 -0.13
C GLU A 80 2.19 9.48 -0.08
N HIS A 81 1.66 8.27 -0.33
CA HIS A 81 0.23 8.06 -0.55
C HIS A 81 -0.61 8.00 0.74
N TYR A 82 -0.08 7.41 1.82
CA TYR A 82 -0.86 7.20 3.05
C TYR A 82 -0.70 8.36 4.05
N ARG A 83 -1.13 9.55 3.61
CA ARG A 83 -1.19 10.77 4.40
C ARG A 83 -2.62 11.26 4.54
N ARG A 84 -2.90 11.95 5.64
CA ARG A 84 -4.15 12.69 5.83
C ARG A 84 -4.10 14.01 5.06
N PRO A 85 -5.25 14.71 4.90
CA PRO A 85 -5.28 16.03 4.26
C PRO A 85 -4.35 17.07 4.92
N ASP A 86 -4.07 16.93 6.22
CA ASP A 86 -3.13 17.75 6.99
C ASP A 86 -1.66 17.38 6.80
N GLY A 87 -1.36 16.41 5.93
CA GLY A 87 -0.01 15.92 5.65
C GLY A 87 0.53 14.92 6.68
N THR A 88 -0.18 14.64 7.78
CA THR A 88 0.26 13.64 8.77
C THR A 88 0.10 12.22 8.24
N PRO A 89 1.01 11.29 8.58
CA PRO A 89 0.87 9.90 8.15
C PRO A 89 -0.32 9.23 8.82
N THR A 90 -1.01 8.33 8.08
CA THR A 90 -2.01 7.42 8.65
C THR A 90 -1.32 6.29 9.44
N SER A 91 -2.08 5.34 10.00
CA SER A 91 -1.51 4.14 10.65
C SER A 91 -0.98 3.10 9.64
N SER A 92 -1.38 3.19 8.37
CA SER A 92 -1.02 2.18 7.35
C SER A 92 0.49 2.02 7.12
N PRO A 93 1.33 3.08 7.11
CA PRO A 93 2.77 2.93 6.96
C PRO A 93 3.43 2.01 7.98
N SER A 94 3.04 2.08 9.27
CA SER A 94 3.62 1.22 10.31
C SER A 94 3.33 -0.26 10.06
N ASP A 95 2.12 -0.56 9.61
CA ASP A 95 1.69 -1.90 9.26
C ASP A 95 2.45 -2.46 8.06
N PHE A 96 2.62 -1.65 7.00
CA PHE A 96 3.41 -2.03 5.83
C PHE A 96 4.89 -2.23 6.17
N LYS A 97 5.47 -1.36 7.00
CA LYS A 97 6.86 -1.48 7.44
C LYS A 97 7.16 -2.84 8.06
N THR A 98 6.25 -3.31 8.91
CA THR A 98 6.40 -4.62 9.56
C THR A 98 6.32 -5.77 8.54
N VAL A 99 5.35 -5.73 7.63
CA VAL A 99 5.20 -6.75 6.58
C VAL A 99 6.40 -6.75 5.62
N ILE A 100 6.84 -5.58 5.16
CA ILE A 100 8.00 -5.42 4.29
C ILE A 100 9.26 -6.03 4.91
N ARG A 101 9.50 -5.79 6.21
CA ARG A 101 10.64 -6.36 6.92
C ARG A 101 10.67 -7.89 6.84
N GLU A 102 9.55 -8.55 7.10
CA GLU A 102 9.49 -10.02 7.11
C GLU A 102 9.58 -10.61 5.70
N VAL A 103 8.97 -9.97 4.69
CA VAL A 103 9.08 -10.40 3.28
C VAL A 103 10.52 -10.22 2.79
N ARG A 104 11.17 -9.09 3.11
CA ARG A 104 12.57 -8.82 2.77
C ARG A 104 13.51 -9.85 3.37
N ALA A 105 13.32 -10.21 4.63
CA ALA A 105 14.15 -11.19 5.32
C ALA A 105 14.11 -12.59 4.67
N LEU A 106 12.97 -12.98 4.09
CA LEU A 106 12.80 -14.30 3.47
C LEU A 106 13.13 -14.31 1.97
N TYR A 107 12.78 -13.24 1.25
CA TYR A 107 12.74 -13.23 -0.21
C TYR A 107 13.39 -12.01 -0.85
N GLY A 108 14.04 -11.11 -0.09
CA GLY A 108 14.60 -9.86 -0.63
C GLY A 108 15.44 -10.06 -1.89
N ASN A 109 16.34 -11.03 -1.87
CA ASN A 109 17.30 -11.31 -2.95
C ASN A 109 16.75 -12.26 -4.04
N THR A 110 15.47 -12.66 -3.96
CA THR A 110 14.87 -13.54 -4.98
C THR A 110 14.24 -12.72 -6.10
N ALA A 111 14.17 -13.31 -7.31
CA ALA A 111 13.46 -12.68 -8.41
C ALA A 111 11.98 -12.48 -8.06
N ALA A 112 11.48 -11.26 -8.24
CA ALA A 112 10.08 -10.94 -7.95
C ALA A 112 9.10 -11.75 -8.82
N SER A 113 9.50 -12.11 -10.04
CA SER A 113 8.75 -12.99 -10.93
C SER A 113 8.57 -14.42 -10.40
N ALA A 114 9.44 -14.86 -9.50
CA ALA A 114 9.36 -16.17 -8.85
C ALA A 114 8.53 -16.15 -7.54
N PHE A 115 8.06 -14.97 -7.09
CA PHE A 115 7.24 -14.87 -5.89
C PHE A 115 5.82 -15.40 -6.15
N GLY A 116 5.61 -16.66 -5.84
CA GLY A 116 4.36 -17.40 -6.08
C GLY A 116 3.60 -17.76 -4.80
N PRO A 117 2.57 -18.63 -4.92
CA PRO A 117 1.77 -19.12 -3.79
C PRO A 117 2.60 -19.76 -2.68
N THR A 118 3.66 -20.49 -3.03
CA THR A 118 4.56 -21.14 -2.07
C THR A 118 5.30 -20.10 -1.23
N ALA A 119 5.86 -19.06 -1.86
CA ALA A 119 6.52 -17.97 -1.17
C ALA A 119 5.54 -17.24 -0.22
N LEU A 120 4.31 -16.96 -0.67
CA LEU A 120 3.30 -16.33 0.17
C LEU A 120 2.91 -17.19 1.38
N ARG A 121 2.82 -18.54 1.20
CA ARG A 121 2.60 -19.46 2.32
C ARG A 121 3.75 -19.43 3.31
N ALA A 122 5.00 -19.45 2.84
CA ALA A 122 6.17 -19.35 3.73
C ALA A 122 6.22 -18.03 4.52
N VAL A 123 5.88 -16.90 3.91
CA VAL A 123 5.71 -15.63 4.62
C VAL A 123 4.61 -15.72 5.68
N ARG A 124 3.49 -16.38 5.39
CA ARG A 124 2.41 -16.62 6.33
C ARG A 124 2.84 -17.51 7.50
N GLU A 125 3.59 -18.57 7.25
CA GLU A 125 4.18 -19.44 8.30
C GLU A 125 5.17 -18.64 9.18
N ARG A 126 5.92 -17.71 8.60
CA ARG A 126 6.77 -16.79 9.36
C ARG A 126 5.95 -15.94 10.34
N PHE A 127 4.81 -15.37 9.90
CA PHE A 127 3.92 -14.62 10.79
C PHE A 127 3.34 -15.51 11.89
N LEU A 128 3.02 -16.76 11.59
CA LEU A 128 2.57 -17.75 12.58
C LEU A 128 3.65 -18.02 13.61
N GLY A 129 4.89 -18.25 13.19
CA GLY A 129 6.04 -18.45 14.08
C GLY A 129 6.37 -17.24 14.97
N LEU A 130 5.97 -16.04 14.54
CA LEU A 130 6.05 -14.81 15.35
C LEU A 130 4.89 -14.68 16.37
N GLY A 131 3.98 -15.65 16.46
CA GLY A 131 2.87 -15.66 17.38
C GLY A 131 1.73 -14.69 17.06
N TRP A 132 1.62 -14.26 15.79
CA TRP A 132 0.55 -13.34 15.40
C TRP A 132 -0.81 -14.02 15.42
N SER A 133 -1.85 -13.27 15.78
CA SER A 133 -3.22 -13.78 15.71
C SER A 133 -3.63 -14.10 14.27
N ARG A 134 -4.54 -15.07 14.09
CA ARG A 134 -5.07 -15.46 12.77
C ARG A 134 -5.55 -14.25 11.95
N ASN A 135 -6.28 -13.34 12.58
CA ASN A 135 -6.75 -12.11 11.90
C ASN A 135 -5.60 -11.19 11.51
N GLY A 136 -4.57 -11.09 12.36
CA GLY A 136 -3.34 -10.34 12.06
C GLY A 136 -2.61 -10.92 10.86
N ILE A 137 -2.44 -12.26 10.83
CA ILE A 137 -1.79 -12.99 9.73
C ILE A 137 -2.56 -12.79 8.42
N ASN A 138 -3.89 -12.95 8.43
CA ASN A 138 -4.70 -12.76 7.22
C ASN A 138 -4.59 -11.32 6.69
N ARG A 139 -4.58 -10.34 7.57
CA ARG A 139 -4.41 -8.92 7.22
C ARG A 139 -3.03 -8.65 6.63
N ALA A 140 -1.97 -9.19 7.24
CA ALA A 140 -0.61 -9.07 6.74
C ALA A 140 -0.42 -9.77 5.38
N THR A 141 -0.99 -10.97 5.20
CA THR A 141 -1.01 -11.67 3.92
C THR A 141 -1.71 -10.86 2.84
N GLY A 142 -2.82 -10.19 3.18
CA GLY A 142 -3.49 -9.23 2.29
C GLY A 142 -2.59 -8.05 1.88
N ARG A 143 -1.79 -7.51 2.81
CA ARG A 143 -0.82 -6.45 2.52
C ARG A 143 0.31 -6.93 1.60
N VAL A 144 0.81 -8.15 1.76
CA VAL A 144 1.79 -8.71 0.80
C VAL A 144 1.20 -8.72 -0.61
N ARG A 145 -0.04 -9.21 -0.77
CA ARG A 145 -0.71 -9.18 -2.08
C ARG A 145 -0.89 -7.75 -2.62
N GLN A 146 -1.17 -6.79 -1.76
CA GLN A 146 -1.31 -5.38 -2.15
C GLN A 146 -0.01 -4.79 -2.70
N ILE A 147 1.15 -5.15 -2.12
CA ILE A 147 2.48 -4.77 -2.63
C ILE A 147 2.64 -5.25 -4.07
N PHE A 148 2.41 -6.54 -4.33
CA PHE A 148 2.56 -7.12 -5.66
C PHE A 148 1.50 -6.62 -6.64
N LYS A 149 0.25 -6.39 -6.20
CA LYS A 149 -0.79 -5.74 -7.00
C LYS A 149 -0.36 -4.36 -7.47
N TRP A 150 0.19 -3.56 -6.57
CA TRP A 150 0.71 -2.24 -6.89
C TRP A 150 1.86 -2.32 -7.90
N ALA A 151 2.80 -3.25 -7.72
CA ALA A 151 3.92 -3.41 -8.64
C ALA A 151 3.45 -3.80 -10.05
N VAL A 152 2.46 -4.69 -10.16
CA VAL A 152 1.83 -5.04 -11.45
C VAL A 152 1.10 -3.84 -12.05
N SER A 153 0.33 -3.07 -11.26
CA SER A 153 -0.37 -1.87 -11.74
C SER A 153 0.55 -0.76 -12.23
N ARG A 154 1.83 -0.83 -11.86
CA ARG A 154 2.91 0.05 -12.33
C ARG A 154 3.78 -0.60 -13.40
N GLU A 155 3.31 -1.72 -13.99
CA GLU A 155 3.99 -2.48 -15.03
C GLU A 155 5.42 -2.93 -14.68
N ARG A 156 5.74 -3.01 -13.36
CA ARG A 156 7.05 -3.44 -12.86
C ARG A 156 7.24 -4.96 -12.93
N MET A 157 6.15 -5.70 -13.08
CA MET A 157 6.15 -7.16 -13.20
C MET A 157 4.90 -7.65 -13.93
N PRO A 158 4.94 -8.87 -14.51
CA PRO A 158 3.82 -9.43 -15.24
C PRO A 158 2.65 -9.81 -14.30
N VAL A 159 1.43 -9.79 -14.85
CA VAL A 159 0.16 -9.97 -14.10
C VAL A 159 0.07 -11.33 -13.38
N ASN A 160 0.64 -12.38 -13.96
CA ASN A 160 0.63 -13.72 -13.37
C ASN A 160 1.30 -13.79 -11.99
N VAL A 161 2.29 -12.96 -11.71
CA VAL A 161 2.96 -12.85 -10.40
C VAL A 161 2.00 -12.38 -9.31
N PHE A 162 0.99 -11.58 -9.65
CA PHE A 162 -0.06 -11.18 -8.73
C PHE A 162 -1.20 -12.19 -8.67
N GLN A 163 -1.59 -12.79 -9.79
CA GLN A 163 -2.73 -13.71 -9.85
C GLN A 163 -2.49 -14.99 -9.07
N ALA A 164 -1.30 -15.60 -9.20
CA ALA A 164 -0.99 -16.85 -8.54
C ALA A 164 -1.08 -16.77 -6.98
N PRO A 165 -0.51 -15.78 -6.28
CA PRO A 165 -0.68 -15.62 -4.84
C PRO A 165 -2.13 -15.40 -4.36
N GLN A 166 -3.05 -15.00 -5.23
CA GLN A 166 -4.46 -14.86 -4.85
C GLN A 166 -5.13 -16.20 -4.56
N THR A 167 -4.62 -17.28 -5.09
CA THR A 167 -5.12 -18.66 -4.84
C THR A 167 -4.87 -19.15 -3.41
N VAL A 168 -4.03 -18.45 -2.64
CA VAL A 168 -3.76 -18.81 -1.23
C VAL A 168 -4.93 -18.36 -0.37
N GLU A 169 -5.76 -19.28 0.08
CA GLU A 169 -6.90 -18.99 0.95
C GLU A 169 -6.46 -18.39 2.30
N PRO A 170 -7.30 -17.55 2.93
CA PRO A 170 -7.05 -17.07 4.28
C PRO A 170 -7.10 -18.21 5.30
N LEU A 171 -6.41 -18.03 6.42
CA LEU A 171 -6.48 -18.95 7.55
C LEU A 171 -7.89 -18.94 8.14
N ARG A 172 -8.46 -20.13 8.35
CA ARG A 172 -9.78 -20.30 8.92
C ARG A 172 -9.70 -20.58 10.43
N ARG A 173 -10.67 -20.07 11.19
CA ARG A 173 -10.77 -20.29 12.62
C ARG A 173 -10.82 -21.77 12.95
N GLY A 174 -10.06 -22.18 13.97
CA GLY A 174 -9.97 -23.58 14.41
C GLY A 174 -9.25 -24.53 13.47
N ARG A 175 -8.68 -24.03 12.33
CA ARG A 175 -7.97 -24.85 11.34
C ARG A 175 -6.51 -24.45 11.14
N CYS A 176 -5.97 -23.65 12.04
CA CYS A 176 -4.57 -23.23 12.04
C CYS A 176 -4.09 -23.07 13.48
N GLY A 177 -2.78 -23.20 13.71
CA GLY A 177 -2.17 -23.02 15.03
C GLY A 177 -2.07 -21.57 15.50
N ALA A 178 -2.67 -20.61 14.78
CA ALA A 178 -2.60 -19.20 15.13
C ALA A 178 -3.50 -18.86 16.33
N PRO A 179 -3.02 -18.02 17.27
CA PRO A 179 -3.85 -17.51 18.36
C PRO A 179 -5.09 -16.79 17.85
N GLU A 180 -6.21 -16.99 18.52
CA GLU A 180 -7.43 -16.21 18.27
C GLU A 180 -7.50 -15.03 19.24
N THR A 181 -7.87 -13.87 18.74
CA THR A 181 -8.18 -12.73 19.59
C THR A 181 -9.49 -12.98 20.32
N THR A 182 -9.53 -12.68 21.63
CA THR A 182 -10.77 -12.72 22.39
C THR A 182 -11.80 -11.80 21.75
N ALA A 183 -13.02 -12.30 21.57
CA ALA A 183 -14.09 -11.47 21.05
C ALA A 183 -14.39 -10.32 22.02
N VAL A 184 -14.43 -9.10 21.50
CA VAL A 184 -14.88 -7.94 22.27
C VAL A 184 -16.36 -8.13 22.57
N LYS A 185 -16.71 -8.16 23.86
CA LYS A 185 -18.10 -8.24 24.34
C LYS A 185 -18.63 -6.83 24.60
N PRO A 186 -19.94 -6.61 24.47
CA PRO A 186 -20.54 -5.36 24.94
C PRO A 186 -20.22 -5.14 26.43
N VAL A 187 -19.99 -3.88 26.78
CA VAL A 187 -19.78 -3.49 28.18
C VAL A 187 -21.13 -3.57 28.91
N PRO A 188 -21.22 -4.22 30.08
CA PRO A 188 -22.44 -4.25 30.90
C PRO A 188 -22.91 -2.83 31.26
N GLN A 189 -24.21 -2.61 31.37
CA GLN A 189 -24.77 -1.28 31.62
C GLN A 189 -24.34 -0.69 32.96
N ASP A 190 -24.25 -1.53 33.99
CA ASP A 190 -23.78 -1.15 35.34
C ASP A 190 -22.35 -0.58 35.32
N HIS A 191 -21.46 -1.12 34.47
CA HIS A 191 -20.11 -0.59 34.29
C HIS A 191 -20.15 0.78 33.61
N ILE A 192 -21.05 0.96 32.63
CA ILE A 192 -21.22 2.25 31.95
C ILE A 192 -21.74 3.29 32.95
N ASP A 193 -22.73 2.94 33.73
CA ASP A 193 -23.32 3.84 34.74
C ASP A 193 -22.31 4.22 35.84
N ALA A 194 -21.46 3.31 36.21
CA ALA A 194 -20.40 3.56 37.17
C ALA A 194 -19.39 4.63 36.74
N VAL A 195 -19.16 4.74 35.42
CA VAL A 195 -18.24 5.75 34.83
C VAL A 195 -18.79 7.17 34.96
N ARG A 196 -20.12 7.36 35.06
CA ARG A 196 -20.80 8.67 35.08
C ARG A 196 -20.18 9.67 36.06
N LYS A 197 -19.83 9.22 37.27
CA LYS A 197 -19.25 10.07 38.33
C LYS A 197 -17.78 10.46 38.10
N HIS A 198 -17.11 9.83 37.15
CA HIS A 198 -15.70 10.01 36.86
C HIS A 198 -15.42 10.80 35.56
N VAL A 199 -16.47 11.15 34.81
CA VAL A 199 -16.35 11.86 33.54
C VAL A 199 -17.08 13.19 33.54
N SER A 200 -16.67 14.12 32.66
CA SER A 200 -17.38 15.37 32.50
C SER A 200 -18.78 15.17 31.89
N ARG A 201 -19.64 16.19 32.05
CA ARG A 201 -20.99 16.19 31.44
C ARG A 201 -20.95 15.97 29.94
N GLN A 202 -19.98 16.56 29.26
CA GLN A 202 -19.82 16.43 27.81
C GLN A 202 -19.46 15.02 27.40
N VAL A 203 -18.49 14.41 28.10
CA VAL A 203 -18.08 13.02 27.85
C VAL A 203 -19.24 12.07 28.15
N TRP A 204 -20.00 12.30 29.20
CA TRP A 204 -21.18 11.50 29.51
C TRP A 204 -22.24 11.61 28.41
N ALA A 205 -22.51 12.80 27.88
CA ALA A 205 -23.43 12.99 26.77
C ALA A 205 -22.97 12.23 25.51
N LEU A 206 -21.66 12.25 25.18
CA LEU A 206 -21.12 11.46 24.08
C LEU A 206 -21.33 9.96 24.28
N ILE A 207 -21.10 9.42 25.49
CA ILE A 207 -21.36 8.03 25.81
C ILE A 207 -22.83 7.69 25.58
N GLN A 208 -23.76 8.54 26.05
CA GLN A 208 -25.20 8.33 25.87
C GLN A 208 -25.62 8.38 24.41
N LEU A 209 -25.07 9.31 23.62
CA LEU A 209 -25.33 9.39 22.19
C LEU A 209 -24.81 8.14 21.48
N GLN A 210 -23.60 7.69 21.80
CA GLN A 210 -23.02 6.50 21.20
C GLN A 210 -23.85 5.24 21.49
N LEU A 211 -24.34 5.07 22.71
CA LEU A 211 -25.20 3.96 23.09
C LEU A 211 -26.52 3.95 22.33
N ARG A 212 -27.11 5.13 22.07
CA ARG A 212 -28.42 5.25 21.40
C ARG A 212 -28.32 5.20 19.87
N THR A 213 -27.21 5.69 19.29
CA THR A 213 -27.07 5.80 17.83
C THR A 213 -26.17 4.75 17.22
N ALA A 214 -25.38 4.04 18.03
CA ALA A 214 -24.29 3.15 17.60
C ALA A 214 -23.24 3.85 16.68
N ALA A 215 -23.22 5.18 16.65
CA ALA A 215 -22.27 5.97 15.88
C ALA A 215 -20.85 5.80 16.44
N ARG A 216 -19.84 5.95 15.58
CA ARG A 216 -18.45 5.93 16.04
C ARG A 216 -18.13 7.19 16.85
N ALA A 217 -17.27 7.05 17.87
CA ALA A 217 -16.89 8.18 18.72
C ALA A 217 -16.37 9.39 17.92
N GLY A 218 -15.57 9.16 16.86
CA GLY A 218 -15.07 10.22 15.97
C GLY A 218 -16.19 10.96 15.23
N GLU A 219 -17.22 10.27 14.80
CA GLU A 219 -18.39 10.87 14.11
C GLU A 219 -19.16 11.77 15.07
N LEU A 220 -19.33 11.34 16.33
CA LEU A 220 -20.04 12.14 17.34
C LEU A 220 -19.28 13.39 17.78
N VAL A 221 -17.95 13.34 17.81
CA VAL A 221 -17.11 14.49 18.17
C VAL A 221 -17.17 15.58 17.10
N GLU A 222 -17.41 15.24 15.85
CA GLU A 222 -17.51 16.16 14.72
C GLU A 222 -18.92 16.77 14.55
N VAL A 223 -19.96 16.25 15.26
CA VAL A 223 -21.34 16.74 15.17
C VAL A 223 -21.43 18.20 15.65
N ARG A 224 -22.02 19.05 14.82
CA ARG A 224 -22.28 20.47 15.08
C ARG A 224 -23.78 20.70 15.23
N ALA A 225 -24.16 21.81 15.86
CA ALA A 225 -25.59 22.16 16.04
C ALA A 225 -26.38 22.21 14.71
N VAL A 226 -25.72 22.57 13.61
CA VAL A 226 -26.34 22.61 12.27
C VAL A 226 -26.68 21.21 11.73
N ASP A 227 -26.01 20.19 12.24
CA ASP A 227 -26.21 18.79 11.82
C ASP A 227 -27.39 18.14 12.59
N LEU A 228 -28.01 18.84 13.54
CA LEU A 228 -29.09 18.37 14.38
C LEU A 228 -30.42 19.00 13.92
N ASP A 229 -31.33 18.20 13.39
CA ASP A 229 -32.72 18.62 13.20
C ASP A 229 -33.48 18.52 14.53
N THR A 230 -33.69 19.67 15.19
CA THR A 230 -34.44 19.76 16.45
C THR A 230 -35.91 20.10 16.22
N ALA A 231 -36.36 20.28 14.98
CA ALA A 231 -37.75 20.62 14.63
C ALA A 231 -38.63 19.37 14.44
N GLY A 232 -38.00 18.18 14.26
CA GLY A 232 -38.68 16.92 14.07
C GLY A 232 -39.33 16.40 15.38
N ARG A 233 -40.62 16.09 15.38
CA ARG A 233 -41.22 15.24 16.40
C ARG A 233 -40.65 13.84 16.27
N ILE A 234 -39.98 13.35 17.32
CA ILE A 234 -39.65 11.94 17.41
C ILE A 234 -40.97 11.23 17.54
N GLY A 235 -41.42 10.58 16.47
CA GLY A 235 -42.59 9.66 16.51
C GLY A 235 -42.25 8.58 17.56
N GLY A 236 -43.17 8.40 18.50
CA GLY A 236 -43.07 7.42 19.56
C GLY A 236 -43.16 5.97 19.07
#